data_8c28faeb1227e4428dba7e28a54a0a64
#
_entry.id   8c28faeb1227e4428dba7e28a54a0a64
#
_cell.length_a   1.000
_cell.length_b   1.000
_cell.length_c   1.000
_cell.angle_alpha   90.00
_cell.angle_beta   90.00
_cell.angle_gamma   90.00
#
_symmetry.space_group_name_H-M   'P 1'
#
loop_
_entity.id
_entity.type
_entity.pdbx_description
1 polymer ?
#
loop_
_entity_poly.entity_id
_entity_poly.type
_entity_poly.pdbx_seq_one_letter_code
_entity_poly.pdbx_strand_id
1 'polypeptide(L)'
;MNGINPWQTTPRKSAVIFLFAVFFIFTTFAFANDIMEMGREPALRYGVSVLLSGLFAVAYAAIGITLKGQFWKGCLPLFASQFVVMGMLGHWFPDAPQSVQGGSEMERLHARLTFDAIAIIIAVCLGYAGFVYVSVSEGRRHIRVHMEMALLEGEMTAARQVQQLILPQQGESFPGYAVESVYRPARQVGGDFFQILPTGNGGLFIVVGDVAGKGLPAAMLVSMLVGSIRATAEDTHDPVLMLRRLHERLVGRTGGGFSTALAAFIAEDGQVTIANAGHLSPYLDGREVELPGALPLGIVDGGQYEARSLELRRGSRLTFYSDGVVEAQNKNGELFGFDRGKAISMEPAAKIVEAAVHFGQSDDITVVTIERLSSISAVAAIQDAPMLAPA
;
A
#
# COMPACT_ATOMS: atom_id res chain seq x y z
N MET A 1 -10.18 12.25 -0.04
CA MET A 1 -10.72 11.00 -0.64
C MET A 1 -11.18 11.33 -2.06
N ASN A 2 -10.34 11.14 -3.05
CA ASN A 2 -10.75 11.25 -4.46
C ASN A 2 -11.57 10.02 -4.82
N GLY A 3 -12.91 10.18 -4.87
CA GLY A 3 -13.83 9.11 -5.19
C GLY A 3 -13.54 8.51 -6.57
N ILE A 4 -12.94 7.33 -6.57
CA ILE A 4 -12.79 6.52 -7.78
C ILE A 4 -14.22 6.18 -8.23
N ASN A 5 -14.57 6.56 -9.47
CA ASN A 5 -15.87 6.23 -10.03
C ASN A 5 -15.95 4.68 -10.18
N PRO A 6 -16.88 4.00 -9.49
CA PRO A 6 -16.99 2.54 -9.52
C PRO A 6 -17.14 1.99 -10.96
N TRP A 7 -17.69 2.77 -11.86
CA TRP A 7 -17.84 2.38 -13.27
C TRP A 7 -16.53 2.35 -14.08
N GLN A 8 -15.45 3.02 -13.62
CA GLN A 8 -14.14 2.95 -14.28
C GLN A 8 -13.43 1.62 -14.03
N THR A 9 -13.79 0.93 -12.96
CA THR A 9 -13.28 -0.40 -12.61
C THR A 9 -14.22 -1.53 -13.05
N THR A 10 -15.41 -1.18 -13.53
CA THR A 10 -16.41 -2.15 -13.99
C THR A 10 -15.97 -2.78 -15.33
N PRO A 11 -16.00 -4.12 -15.45
CA PRO A 11 -15.69 -4.79 -16.70
C PRO A 11 -16.60 -4.32 -17.84
N ARG A 12 -16.01 -4.19 -19.02
CA ARG A 12 -16.79 -3.79 -20.23
C ARG A 12 -18.03 -4.64 -20.44
N LYS A 13 -17.98 -5.94 -20.13
CA LYS A 13 -19.13 -6.86 -20.21
C LYS A 13 -20.29 -6.43 -19.31
N SER A 14 -20.02 -6.11 -18.03
CA SER A 14 -21.04 -5.65 -17.09
C SER A 14 -21.66 -4.32 -17.53
N ALA A 15 -20.83 -3.38 -18.01
CA ALA A 15 -21.31 -2.10 -18.52
C ALA A 15 -22.23 -2.28 -19.75
N VAL A 16 -21.88 -3.15 -20.69
CA VAL A 16 -22.71 -3.46 -21.87
C VAL A 16 -24.03 -4.10 -21.44
N ILE A 17 -24.01 -5.10 -20.55
CA ILE A 17 -25.24 -5.75 -20.06
C ILE A 17 -26.14 -4.73 -19.34
N PHE A 18 -25.56 -3.84 -18.55
CA PHE A 18 -26.31 -2.76 -17.89
C PHE A 18 -26.98 -1.82 -18.93
N LEU A 19 -26.28 -1.40 -19.97
CA LEU A 19 -26.85 -0.56 -21.03
C LEU A 19 -27.97 -1.28 -21.79
N PHE A 20 -27.84 -2.57 -22.07
CA PHE A 20 -28.92 -3.37 -22.62
C PHE A 20 -30.13 -3.47 -21.69
N ALA A 21 -29.90 -3.66 -20.38
CA ALA A 21 -30.97 -3.69 -19.40
C ALA A 21 -31.74 -2.35 -19.37
N VAL A 22 -31.01 -1.23 -19.38
CA VAL A 22 -31.59 0.11 -19.47
C VAL A 22 -32.40 0.28 -20.77
N PHE A 23 -31.84 -0.14 -21.89
CA PHE A 23 -32.55 -0.09 -23.16
C PHE A 23 -33.92 -0.79 -23.09
N PHE A 24 -33.95 -2.04 -22.66
CA PHE A 24 -35.19 -2.82 -22.59
C PHE A 24 -36.22 -2.22 -21.62
N ILE A 25 -35.78 -1.74 -20.44
CA ILE A 25 -36.70 -1.12 -19.49
C ILE A 25 -37.35 0.12 -20.09
N PHE A 26 -36.59 0.95 -20.78
CA PHE A 26 -37.12 2.21 -21.31
C PHE A 26 -37.90 2.08 -22.61
N THR A 27 -37.73 1.00 -23.39
CA THR A 27 -38.62 0.70 -24.54
C THR A 27 -40.05 0.47 -24.08
N THR A 28 -40.30 0.06 -22.83
CA THR A 28 -41.66 -0.13 -22.28
C THR A 28 -42.51 1.12 -22.32
N PHE A 29 -41.87 2.32 -22.23
CA PHE A 29 -42.61 3.59 -22.32
C PHE A 29 -43.28 3.79 -23.68
N ALA A 30 -42.63 3.41 -24.77
CA ALA A 30 -43.22 3.54 -26.10
C ALA A 30 -44.36 2.50 -26.32
N PHE A 31 -44.21 1.28 -25.82
CA PHE A 31 -45.29 0.28 -25.86
C PHE A 31 -46.48 0.75 -25.01
N ALA A 32 -46.24 1.31 -23.82
CA ALA A 32 -47.31 1.83 -22.98
C ALA A 32 -48.03 3.01 -23.62
N ASN A 33 -47.29 3.90 -24.33
CA ASN A 33 -47.88 5.00 -25.05
C ASN A 33 -48.80 4.53 -26.17
N ASP A 34 -48.40 3.52 -26.96
CA ASP A 34 -49.25 2.95 -28.01
C ASP A 34 -50.55 2.33 -27.44
N ILE A 35 -50.46 1.65 -26.28
CA ILE A 35 -51.66 1.15 -25.58
C ILE A 35 -52.55 2.32 -25.15
N MET A 36 -52.01 3.41 -24.64
CA MET A 36 -52.77 4.59 -24.21
C MET A 36 -53.46 5.28 -25.40
N GLU A 37 -52.83 5.29 -26.56
CA GLU A 37 -53.40 5.82 -27.81
C GLU A 37 -54.29 4.83 -28.56
N MET A 38 -54.59 3.70 -27.92
CA MET A 38 -55.45 2.64 -28.48
C MET A 38 -54.95 2.12 -29.85
N GLY A 39 -53.62 1.97 -29.99
CA GLY A 39 -53.00 1.44 -31.21
C GLY A 39 -53.17 2.31 -32.45
N ARG A 40 -53.43 3.58 -32.31
CA ARG A 40 -53.65 4.53 -33.44
C ARG A 40 -52.39 5.02 -34.11
N GLU A 41 -51.22 4.84 -33.49
CA GLU A 41 -49.95 5.23 -34.09
C GLU A 41 -49.65 4.44 -35.38
N PRO A 42 -49.18 5.11 -36.45
CA PRO A 42 -48.67 4.44 -37.64
C PRO A 42 -47.55 3.47 -37.32
N ALA A 43 -47.54 2.27 -37.91
CA ALA A 43 -46.58 1.20 -37.55
C ALA A 43 -45.09 1.67 -37.61
N LEU A 44 -44.75 2.53 -38.60
CA LEU A 44 -43.40 3.04 -38.72
C LEU A 44 -43.06 4.04 -37.62
N ARG A 45 -43.96 4.95 -37.26
CA ARG A 45 -43.81 5.90 -36.14
C ARG A 45 -43.62 5.14 -34.82
N TYR A 46 -44.47 4.16 -34.58
CA TYR A 46 -44.41 3.28 -33.41
C TYR A 46 -43.04 2.57 -33.29
N GLY A 47 -42.55 1.92 -34.35
CA GLY A 47 -41.27 1.24 -34.33
C GLY A 47 -40.09 2.21 -34.05
N VAL A 48 -40.13 3.42 -34.61
CA VAL A 48 -39.15 4.46 -34.34
C VAL A 48 -39.24 4.98 -32.91
N SER A 49 -40.46 5.14 -32.36
CA SER A 49 -40.65 5.56 -30.96
C SER A 49 -40.07 4.57 -29.94
N VAL A 50 -40.28 3.26 -30.17
CA VAL A 50 -39.71 2.17 -29.36
C VAL A 50 -38.20 2.23 -29.36
N LEU A 51 -37.58 2.34 -30.54
CA LEU A 51 -36.14 2.39 -30.69
C LEU A 51 -35.52 3.64 -30.04
N LEU A 52 -36.10 4.81 -30.28
CA LEU A 52 -35.62 6.07 -29.74
C LEU A 52 -35.73 6.12 -28.20
N SER A 53 -36.80 5.61 -27.61
CA SER A 53 -36.98 5.55 -26.17
C SER A 53 -35.85 4.78 -25.49
N GLY A 54 -35.50 3.60 -26.04
CA GLY A 54 -34.38 2.81 -25.56
C GLY A 54 -33.01 3.49 -25.77
N LEU A 55 -32.77 4.08 -26.95
CA LEU A 55 -31.50 4.72 -27.29
C LEU A 55 -31.24 5.97 -26.45
N PHE A 56 -32.25 6.82 -26.22
CA PHE A 56 -32.11 7.96 -25.34
C PHE A 56 -31.76 7.51 -23.91
N ALA A 57 -32.40 6.50 -23.38
CA ALA A 57 -32.09 5.96 -22.07
C ALA A 57 -30.66 5.42 -21.96
N VAL A 58 -30.18 4.71 -22.99
CA VAL A 58 -28.78 4.27 -23.08
C VAL A 58 -27.83 5.46 -23.11
N ALA A 59 -28.15 6.51 -23.87
CA ALA A 59 -27.34 7.72 -23.91
C ALA A 59 -27.26 8.42 -22.53
N TYR A 60 -28.37 8.54 -21.80
CA TYR A 60 -28.37 9.08 -20.43
C TYR A 60 -27.51 8.22 -19.50
N ALA A 61 -27.66 6.90 -19.55
CA ALA A 61 -26.86 5.98 -18.75
C ALA A 61 -25.37 6.08 -19.08
N ALA A 62 -25.01 6.16 -20.35
CA ALA A 62 -23.62 6.32 -20.80
C ALA A 62 -23.02 7.65 -20.36
N ILE A 63 -23.78 8.76 -20.41
CA ILE A 63 -23.37 10.05 -19.87
C ILE A 63 -23.13 9.97 -18.36
N GLY A 64 -24.03 9.32 -17.62
CA GLY A 64 -23.86 9.11 -16.18
C GLY A 64 -22.60 8.32 -15.83
N ILE A 65 -22.27 7.30 -16.63
CA ILE A 65 -21.05 6.50 -16.48
C ILE A 65 -19.79 7.31 -16.78
N THR A 66 -19.81 8.18 -17.80
CA THR A 66 -18.61 8.86 -18.33
C THR A 66 -18.32 10.21 -17.67
N LEU A 67 -19.33 11.07 -17.47
CA LEU A 67 -19.16 12.47 -17.05
C LEU A 67 -19.16 12.71 -15.53
N LYS A 68 -19.26 11.68 -14.70
CA LYS A 68 -19.18 11.76 -13.23
C LYS A 68 -20.09 12.86 -12.64
N GLY A 69 -19.54 13.69 -11.72
CA GLY A 69 -20.24 14.81 -11.08
C GLY A 69 -20.71 15.93 -12.02
N GLN A 70 -20.33 15.89 -13.29
CA GLN A 70 -20.75 16.85 -14.32
C GLN A 70 -21.78 16.26 -15.31
N PHE A 71 -22.41 15.13 -14.95
CA PHE A 71 -23.37 14.43 -15.81
C PHE A 71 -24.48 15.33 -16.35
N TRP A 72 -24.92 16.32 -15.56
CA TRP A 72 -25.95 17.29 -15.97
C TRP A 72 -25.58 18.10 -17.20
N LYS A 73 -24.29 18.36 -17.47
CA LYS A 73 -23.82 19.07 -18.69
C LYS A 73 -24.08 18.28 -19.96
N GLY A 74 -24.08 16.94 -19.88
CA GLY A 74 -24.46 16.07 -20.97
C GLY A 74 -25.98 15.78 -21.02
N CYS A 75 -26.61 15.64 -19.85
CA CYS A 75 -28.04 15.32 -19.77
C CYS A 75 -28.94 16.47 -20.26
N LEU A 76 -28.61 17.74 -19.97
CA LEU A 76 -29.42 18.89 -20.42
C LEU A 76 -29.55 18.99 -21.96
N PRO A 77 -28.44 18.98 -22.75
CA PRO A 77 -28.56 19.01 -24.21
C PRO A 77 -29.22 17.74 -24.77
N LEU A 78 -28.97 16.57 -24.13
CA LEU A 78 -29.63 15.33 -24.53
C LEU A 78 -31.15 15.40 -24.30
N PHE A 79 -31.60 15.97 -23.18
CA PHE A 79 -33.01 16.18 -22.88
C PHE A 79 -33.65 17.13 -23.89
N ALA A 80 -33.00 18.24 -24.21
CA ALA A 80 -33.49 19.17 -25.23
C ALA A 80 -33.60 18.47 -26.59
N SER A 81 -32.60 17.69 -26.98
CA SER A 81 -32.64 16.93 -28.25
C SER A 81 -33.75 15.86 -28.27
N GLN A 82 -33.94 15.15 -27.15
CA GLN A 82 -35.03 14.17 -27.01
C GLN A 82 -36.40 14.86 -27.19
N PHE A 83 -36.62 15.99 -26.54
CA PHE A 83 -37.88 16.72 -26.63
C PHE A 83 -38.17 17.15 -28.08
N VAL A 84 -37.15 17.70 -28.77
CA VAL A 84 -37.29 18.10 -30.17
C VAL A 84 -37.57 16.89 -31.08
N VAL A 85 -36.77 15.82 -30.98
CA VAL A 85 -36.91 14.65 -31.84
C VAL A 85 -38.26 13.96 -31.64
N MET A 86 -38.66 13.75 -30.36
CA MET A 86 -39.97 13.13 -30.09
C MET A 86 -41.14 14.00 -30.52
N GLY A 87 -41.02 15.35 -30.36
CA GLY A 87 -42.05 16.29 -30.83
C GLY A 87 -42.20 16.34 -32.37
N MET A 88 -41.09 16.11 -33.10
CA MET A 88 -41.09 16.10 -34.56
C MET A 88 -41.57 14.77 -35.14
N LEU A 89 -41.66 13.68 -34.39
CA LEU A 89 -42.12 12.39 -34.84
C LEU A 89 -43.53 12.45 -35.47
N GLY A 90 -44.45 13.21 -34.86
CA GLY A 90 -45.78 13.42 -35.38
C GLY A 90 -45.81 14.18 -36.71
N HIS A 91 -44.84 15.06 -36.95
CA HIS A 91 -44.70 15.78 -38.22
C HIS A 91 -44.09 14.91 -39.33
N TRP A 92 -43.08 14.10 -38.99
CA TRP A 92 -42.43 13.20 -39.96
C TRP A 92 -43.25 11.96 -40.30
N PHE A 93 -44.08 11.50 -39.38
CA PHE A 93 -44.94 10.33 -39.54
C PHE A 93 -46.38 10.71 -39.15
N PRO A 94 -47.10 11.44 -39.99
CA PRO A 94 -48.47 11.91 -39.71
C PRO A 94 -49.42 10.72 -39.50
N ASP A 95 -50.46 10.94 -38.70
CA ASP A 95 -51.48 9.93 -38.44
C ASP A 95 -52.17 9.50 -39.73
N ALA A 96 -52.46 8.21 -39.82
CA ALA A 96 -53.20 7.70 -40.98
C ALA A 96 -54.64 8.26 -40.99
N PRO A 97 -55.20 8.61 -42.15
CA PRO A 97 -56.59 9.06 -42.23
C PRO A 97 -57.52 8.00 -41.66
N GLN A 98 -58.48 8.43 -40.81
CA GLN A 98 -59.45 7.53 -40.20
C GLN A 98 -60.28 6.84 -41.27
N SER A 99 -60.02 5.56 -41.55
CA SER A 99 -60.87 4.74 -42.42
C SER A 99 -62.03 4.14 -41.63
N VAL A 100 -63.15 4.01 -42.28
CA VAL A 100 -64.41 3.54 -41.74
C VAL A 100 -64.26 2.15 -41.08
N GLN A 101 -64.77 2.00 -39.87
CA GLN A 101 -64.73 0.81 -39.01
C GLN A 101 -65.31 -0.45 -39.71
N GLY A 102 -64.45 -1.46 -39.91
CA GLY A 102 -64.86 -2.81 -40.30
C GLY A 102 -64.43 -3.85 -39.27
N GLY A 103 -65.10 -5.00 -39.13
CA GLY A 103 -64.80 -6.04 -38.16
C GLY A 103 -63.35 -6.53 -38.16
N SER A 104 -62.64 -6.47 -39.26
CA SER A 104 -61.19 -6.79 -39.41
C SER A 104 -60.26 -5.77 -38.69
N GLU A 105 -60.72 -4.57 -38.42
CA GLU A 105 -59.98 -3.52 -37.75
C GLU A 105 -59.88 -3.75 -36.23
N MET A 106 -60.98 -4.26 -35.63
CA MET A 106 -61.03 -4.63 -34.21
C MET A 106 -60.10 -5.83 -33.91
N GLU A 107 -60.04 -6.82 -34.81
CA GLU A 107 -59.10 -7.93 -34.65
C GLU A 107 -57.60 -7.46 -34.72
N ARG A 108 -57.28 -6.55 -35.64
CA ARG A 108 -55.93 -5.97 -35.75
C ARG A 108 -55.57 -5.16 -34.51
N LEU A 109 -56.50 -4.36 -33.99
CA LEU A 109 -56.30 -3.60 -32.76
C LEU A 109 -56.05 -4.52 -31.55
N HIS A 110 -56.86 -5.55 -31.36
CA HIS A 110 -56.65 -6.54 -30.33
C HIS A 110 -55.30 -7.25 -30.45
N ALA A 111 -54.90 -7.65 -31.65
CA ALA A 111 -53.61 -8.30 -31.87
C ALA A 111 -52.45 -7.37 -31.53
N ARG A 112 -52.52 -6.06 -31.88
CA ARG A 112 -51.50 -5.06 -31.58
C ARG A 112 -51.38 -4.78 -30.09
N LEU A 113 -52.51 -4.51 -29.40
CA LEU A 113 -52.49 -4.28 -27.94
C LEU A 113 -52.00 -5.50 -27.15
N THR A 114 -52.34 -6.72 -27.63
CA THR A 114 -51.85 -7.95 -27.06
C THR A 114 -50.34 -8.08 -27.27
N PHE A 115 -49.82 -7.73 -28.45
CA PHE A 115 -48.39 -7.70 -28.75
C PHE A 115 -47.67 -6.74 -27.81
N ASP A 116 -48.17 -5.50 -27.63
CA ASP A 116 -47.56 -4.51 -26.75
C ASP A 116 -47.51 -4.96 -25.30
N ALA A 117 -48.62 -5.56 -24.81
CA ALA A 117 -48.65 -6.10 -23.46
C ALA A 117 -47.60 -7.20 -23.22
N ILE A 118 -47.46 -8.12 -24.19
CA ILE A 118 -46.45 -9.18 -24.16
C ILE A 118 -45.05 -8.58 -24.26
N ALA A 119 -44.84 -7.62 -25.16
CA ALA A 119 -43.54 -6.95 -25.37
C ALA A 119 -43.08 -6.21 -24.11
N ILE A 120 -43.99 -5.53 -23.40
CA ILE A 120 -43.69 -4.90 -22.08
C ILE A 120 -43.20 -5.95 -21.08
N ILE A 121 -43.92 -7.08 -20.95
CA ILE A 121 -43.53 -8.13 -20.00
C ILE A 121 -42.14 -8.67 -20.35
N ILE A 122 -41.88 -8.96 -21.62
CA ILE A 122 -40.57 -9.48 -22.08
C ILE A 122 -39.46 -8.42 -21.81
N ALA A 123 -39.69 -7.15 -22.17
CA ALA A 123 -38.74 -6.08 -22.01
C ALA A 123 -38.41 -5.85 -20.51
N VAL A 124 -39.41 -5.85 -19.63
CA VAL A 124 -39.21 -5.74 -18.16
C VAL A 124 -38.41 -6.93 -17.63
N CYS A 125 -38.79 -8.17 -18.06
CA CYS A 125 -38.04 -9.37 -17.61
C CYS A 125 -36.59 -9.35 -18.06
N LEU A 126 -36.30 -8.99 -19.30
CA LEU A 126 -34.93 -8.89 -19.83
C LEU A 126 -34.14 -7.79 -19.13
N GLY A 127 -34.76 -6.62 -18.97
CA GLY A 127 -34.13 -5.50 -18.28
C GLY A 127 -33.83 -5.81 -16.80
N TYR A 128 -34.81 -6.40 -16.11
CA TYR A 128 -34.64 -6.81 -14.69
C TYR A 128 -33.57 -7.90 -14.55
N ALA A 129 -33.60 -8.92 -15.39
CA ALA A 129 -32.58 -9.99 -15.39
C ALA A 129 -31.18 -9.44 -15.61
N GLY A 130 -31.00 -8.53 -16.59
CA GLY A 130 -29.73 -7.84 -16.82
C GLY A 130 -29.27 -7.01 -15.63
N PHE A 131 -30.16 -6.25 -15.02
CA PHE A 131 -29.87 -5.46 -13.83
C PHE A 131 -29.45 -6.33 -12.64
N VAL A 132 -30.19 -7.41 -12.35
CA VAL A 132 -29.87 -8.35 -11.28
C VAL A 132 -28.53 -9.03 -11.53
N TYR A 133 -28.28 -9.46 -12.77
CA TYR A 133 -27.02 -10.07 -13.13
C TYR A 133 -25.83 -9.13 -12.85
N VAL A 134 -25.89 -7.87 -13.26
CA VAL A 134 -24.84 -6.89 -13.01
C VAL A 134 -24.67 -6.62 -11.53
N SER A 135 -25.78 -6.40 -10.80
CA SER A 135 -25.75 -6.11 -9.35
C SER A 135 -25.11 -7.25 -8.56
N VAL A 136 -25.47 -8.50 -8.85
CA VAL A 136 -24.93 -9.69 -8.18
C VAL A 136 -23.47 -9.92 -8.54
N SER A 137 -23.12 -9.78 -9.84
CA SER A 137 -21.75 -10.03 -10.31
C SER A 137 -20.75 -8.99 -9.75
N GLU A 138 -21.12 -7.71 -9.76
CA GLU A 138 -20.27 -6.65 -9.20
C GLU A 138 -20.21 -6.74 -7.67
N GLY A 139 -21.34 -7.03 -7.00
CA GLY A 139 -21.35 -7.27 -5.54
C GLY A 139 -20.40 -8.41 -5.12
N ARG A 140 -20.44 -9.54 -5.81
CA ARG A 140 -19.52 -10.67 -5.55
C ARG A 140 -18.05 -10.29 -5.79
N ARG A 141 -17.79 -9.50 -6.82
CA ARG A 141 -16.45 -9.02 -7.12
C ARG A 141 -15.90 -8.12 -6.02
N HIS A 142 -16.70 -7.15 -5.55
CA HIS A 142 -16.32 -6.28 -4.45
C HIS A 142 -16.00 -7.08 -3.17
N ILE A 143 -16.88 -8.01 -2.80
CA ILE A 143 -16.66 -8.87 -1.62
C ILE A 143 -15.35 -9.66 -1.77
N ARG A 144 -15.07 -10.23 -2.93
CA ARG A 144 -13.83 -11.00 -3.16
C ARG A 144 -12.59 -10.13 -2.99
N VAL A 145 -12.55 -8.94 -3.62
CA VAL A 145 -11.41 -8.02 -3.50
C VAL A 145 -11.20 -7.59 -2.03
N HIS A 146 -12.28 -7.29 -1.31
CA HIS A 146 -12.16 -6.94 0.11
C HIS A 146 -11.68 -8.12 0.97
N MET A 147 -12.12 -9.35 0.69
CA MET A 147 -11.62 -10.54 1.38
C MET A 147 -10.14 -10.80 1.11
N GLU A 148 -9.69 -10.67 -0.14
CA GLU A 148 -8.27 -10.80 -0.51
C GLU A 148 -7.41 -9.74 0.19
N MET A 149 -7.86 -8.47 0.22
CA MET A 149 -7.17 -7.40 0.94
C MET A 149 -7.10 -7.68 2.46
N ALA A 150 -8.20 -8.09 3.07
CA ALA A 150 -8.23 -8.41 4.51
C ALA A 150 -7.33 -9.60 4.86
N LEU A 151 -7.23 -10.61 3.98
CA LEU A 151 -6.31 -11.73 4.17
C LEU A 151 -4.85 -11.26 4.13
N LEU A 152 -4.48 -10.46 3.11
CA LEU A 152 -3.13 -9.91 2.98
C LEU A 152 -2.76 -8.99 4.17
N GLU A 153 -3.70 -8.17 4.64
CA GLU A 153 -3.50 -7.35 5.84
C GLU A 153 -3.29 -8.20 7.10
N GLY A 154 -4.01 -9.33 7.21
CA GLY A 154 -3.82 -10.29 8.30
C GLY A 154 -2.43 -10.94 8.27
N GLU A 155 -1.95 -11.38 7.11
CA GLU A 155 -0.62 -11.95 6.93
C GLU A 155 0.48 -10.94 7.27
N MET A 156 0.34 -9.69 6.82
CA MET A 156 1.27 -8.61 7.14
C MET A 156 1.29 -8.26 8.63
N THR A 157 0.14 -8.29 9.29
CA THR A 157 0.04 -8.05 10.73
C THR A 157 0.76 -9.15 11.52
N ALA A 158 0.60 -10.40 11.13
CA ALA A 158 1.33 -11.52 11.74
C ALA A 158 2.85 -11.40 11.55
N ALA A 159 3.30 -11.06 10.33
CA ALA A 159 4.71 -10.82 10.06
C ALA A 159 5.30 -9.69 10.91
N ARG A 160 4.53 -8.58 11.08
CA ARG A 160 4.92 -7.47 11.97
C ARG A 160 5.08 -7.93 13.42
N GLN A 161 4.18 -8.73 13.94
CA GLN A 161 4.27 -9.26 15.30
C GLN A 161 5.54 -10.10 15.49
N VAL A 162 5.85 -10.98 14.53
CA VAL A 162 7.09 -11.77 14.56
C VAL A 162 8.31 -10.85 14.52
N GLN A 163 8.35 -9.85 13.64
CA GLN A 163 9.46 -8.91 13.56
C GLN A 163 9.67 -8.13 14.87
N GLN A 164 8.59 -7.69 15.53
CA GLN A 164 8.66 -7.01 16.82
C GLN A 164 9.24 -7.88 17.94
N LEU A 165 9.02 -9.20 17.90
CA LEU A 165 9.57 -10.14 18.90
C LEU A 165 11.07 -10.38 18.75
N ILE A 166 11.61 -10.22 17.54
CA ILE A 166 13.03 -10.49 17.26
C ILE A 166 13.92 -9.25 17.38
N LEU A 167 13.35 -8.05 17.29
CA LEU A 167 14.08 -6.80 17.53
C LEU A 167 14.33 -6.61 19.03
N PRO A 168 15.44 -5.95 19.43
CA PRO A 168 15.71 -5.61 20.82
C PRO A 168 14.57 -4.83 21.43
N GLN A 169 14.21 -5.17 22.69
CA GLN A 169 13.17 -4.44 23.41
C GLN A 169 13.74 -3.16 24.02
N GLN A 170 12.92 -2.11 24.06
CA GLN A 170 13.32 -0.88 24.75
C GLN A 170 13.45 -1.14 26.25
N GLY A 171 14.52 -0.60 26.87
CA GLY A 171 14.72 -0.68 28.30
C GLY A 171 15.72 -1.75 28.76
N GLU A 172 16.42 -2.45 27.84
CA GLU A 172 17.56 -3.28 28.25
C GLU A 172 18.67 -2.42 28.84
N SER A 173 19.17 -2.82 30.02
CA SER A 173 20.25 -2.11 30.71
C SER A 173 21.59 -2.74 30.38
N PHE A 174 22.53 -1.92 29.95
CA PHE A 174 23.90 -2.31 29.64
C PHE A 174 24.86 -1.64 30.60
N PRO A 175 25.42 -2.35 31.61
CA PRO A 175 26.31 -1.75 32.59
C PRO A 175 27.49 -1.01 31.94
N GLY A 176 27.68 0.26 32.30
CA GLY A 176 28.73 1.10 31.74
C GLY A 176 28.39 1.83 30.45
N TYR A 177 27.22 1.57 29.86
CA TYR A 177 26.76 2.20 28.63
C TYR A 177 25.32 2.72 28.75
N ALA A 178 25.07 3.92 28.24
CA ALA A 178 23.72 4.37 27.92
C ALA A 178 23.41 4.02 26.45
N VAL A 179 22.43 3.18 26.22
CA VAL A 179 22.05 2.69 24.91
C VAL A 179 20.62 3.14 24.60
N GLU A 180 20.45 3.84 23.51
CA GLU A 180 19.14 4.17 22.98
C GLU A 180 19.00 3.58 21.58
N SER A 181 17.86 2.99 21.29
CA SER A 181 17.54 2.51 19.96
C SER A 181 16.11 2.86 19.59
N VAL A 182 15.91 3.32 18.36
CA VAL A 182 14.59 3.61 17.81
C VAL A 182 14.50 3.02 16.41
N TYR A 183 13.44 2.25 16.19
CA TYR A 183 13.08 1.70 14.91
C TYR A 183 11.71 2.20 14.49
N ARG A 184 11.62 2.76 13.30
CA ARG A 184 10.38 3.27 12.72
C ARG A 184 10.19 2.74 11.31
N PRO A 185 9.40 1.68 11.13
CA PRO A 185 9.14 1.15 9.80
C PRO A 185 8.32 2.14 8.95
N ALA A 186 8.63 2.25 7.67
CA ALA A 186 7.87 3.04 6.70
C ALA A 186 6.54 2.37 6.33
N ARG A 187 6.48 1.04 6.45
CA ARG A 187 5.30 0.21 6.16
C ARG A 187 4.97 -0.68 7.37
N GLN A 188 4.12 -1.69 7.14
CA GLN A 188 3.73 -2.63 8.21
C GLN A 188 4.92 -3.47 8.71
N VAL A 189 5.83 -3.85 7.82
CA VAL A 189 7.10 -4.54 8.09
C VAL A 189 8.22 -3.88 7.30
N GLY A 190 9.44 -3.87 7.85
CA GLY A 190 10.60 -3.24 7.24
C GLY A 190 11.74 -4.20 6.93
N GLY A 191 12.74 -3.68 6.20
CA GLY A 191 13.99 -4.33 5.85
C GLY A 191 15.10 -4.12 6.89
N ASP A 192 15.00 -3.07 7.68
CA ASP A 192 15.99 -2.74 8.71
C ASP A 192 16.00 -3.76 9.85
N PHE A 193 17.18 -4.04 10.35
CA PHE A 193 17.39 -4.84 11.56
C PHE A 193 18.56 -4.33 12.39
N PHE A 194 18.49 -4.56 13.67
CA PHE A 194 19.61 -4.34 14.58
C PHE A 194 19.57 -5.33 15.75
N GLN A 195 20.75 -5.61 16.31
CA GLN A 195 20.91 -6.37 17.53
C GLN A 195 21.97 -5.71 18.40
N ILE A 196 21.71 -5.69 19.71
CA ILE A 196 22.63 -5.18 20.72
C ILE A 196 22.73 -6.29 21.76
N LEU A 197 23.89 -6.92 21.83
CA LEU A 197 24.09 -8.13 22.63
C LEU A 197 25.18 -7.85 23.69
N PRO A 198 24.89 -8.01 24.99
CA PRO A 198 25.90 -7.91 26.01
C PRO A 198 26.88 -9.10 25.88
N THR A 199 28.15 -8.85 26.07
CA THR A 199 29.17 -9.88 26.12
C THR A 199 29.51 -10.25 27.57
N GLY A 200 29.90 -11.49 27.83
CA GLY A 200 30.19 -11.98 29.19
C GLY A 200 31.28 -11.19 29.93
N ASN A 201 32.05 -10.35 29.22
CA ASN A 201 33.17 -9.56 29.74
C ASN A 201 32.85 -8.04 29.85
N GLY A 202 31.57 -7.68 30.00
CA GLY A 202 31.18 -6.26 30.17
C GLY A 202 31.23 -5.42 28.92
N GLY A 203 31.43 -6.02 27.75
CA GLY A 203 31.39 -5.35 26.45
C GLY A 203 30.03 -5.45 25.78
N LEU A 204 29.91 -4.86 24.57
CA LEU A 204 28.71 -4.89 23.72
C LEU A 204 29.08 -5.37 22.31
N PHE A 205 28.23 -6.22 21.74
CA PHE A 205 28.28 -6.59 20.33
C PHE A 205 27.04 -6.06 19.60
N ILE A 206 27.27 -5.26 18.58
CA ILE A 206 26.23 -4.53 17.87
C ILE A 206 26.25 -4.97 16.40
N VAL A 207 25.08 -5.24 15.83
CA VAL A 207 24.92 -5.41 14.39
C VAL A 207 23.73 -4.56 13.95
N VAL A 208 23.94 -3.73 12.92
CA VAL A 208 22.91 -2.92 12.26
C VAL A 208 22.94 -3.23 10.79
N GLY A 209 21.80 -3.28 10.12
CA GLY A 209 21.75 -3.55 8.68
C GLY A 209 20.39 -3.30 8.09
N ASP A 210 20.34 -3.34 6.75
CA ASP A 210 19.12 -3.23 5.96
C ASP A 210 19.12 -4.28 4.84
N VAL A 211 17.96 -4.92 4.64
CA VAL A 211 17.72 -5.93 3.60
C VAL A 211 17.12 -5.27 2.37
N ALA A 212 17.77 -5.43 1.23
CA ALA A 212 17.23 -4.93 -0.04
C ALA A 212 15.86 -5.53 -0.36
N GLY A 213 14.88 -4.66 -0.57
CA GLY A 213 13.50 -5.05 -0.87
C GLY A 213 12.52 -4.62 0.23
N LYS A 214 11.24 -4.93 0.04
CA LYS A 214 10.17 -4.46 0.94
C LYS A 214 9.13 -5.54 1.18
N GLY A 215 8.42 -5.45 2.30
CA GLY A 215 7.32 -6.33 2.64
C GLY A 215 7.75 -7.69 3.19
N LEU A 216 6.89 -8.69 3.06
CA LEU A 216 7.07 -9.99 3.69
C LEU A 216 8.40 -10.70 3.34
N PRO A 217 8.88 -10.71 2.08
CA PRO A 217 10.17 -11.35 1.77
C PRO A 217 11.34 -10.71 2.53
N ALA A 218 11.41 -9.39 2.61
CA ALA A 218 12.45 -8.69 3.36
C ALA A 218 12.36 -9.00 4.86
N ALA A 219 11.16 -8.98 5.46
CA ALA A 219 10.96 -9.33 6.86
C ALA A 219 11.36 -10.78 7.20
N MET A 220 11.17 -11.72 6.28
CA MET A 220 11.65 -13.11 6.44
C MET A 220 13.17 -13.19 6.44
N LEU A 221 13.83 -12.44 5.54
CA LEU A 221 15.30 -12.37 5.52
C LEU A 221 15.85 -11.71 6.79
N VAL A 222 15.22 -10.63 7.28
CA VAL A 222 15.54 -10.02 8.58
C VAL A 222 15.47 -11.06 9.69
N SER A 223 14.38 -11.86 9.74
CA SER A 223 14.23 -12.89 10.76
C SER A 223 15.35 -13.95 10.72
N MET A 224 15.74 -14.36 9.52
CA MET A 224 16.83 -15.31 9.30
C MET A 224 18.19 -14.71 9.73
N LEU A 225 18.45 -13.44 9.36
CA LEU A 225 19.69 -12.75 9.72
C LEU A 225 19.79 -12.54 11.23
N VAL A 226 18.73 -12.08 11.88
CA VAL A 226 18.71 -11.89 13.35
C VAL A 226 18.95 -13.22 14.08
N GLY A 227 18.29 -14.30 13.65
CA GLY A 227 18.56 -15.63 14.21
C GLY A 227 20.02 -16.06 14.01
N SER A 228 20.60 -15.78 12.83
CA SER A 228 22.03 -16.07 12.56
C SER A 228 22.98 -15.20 13.36
N ILE A 229 22.65 -13.92 13.59
CA ILE A 229 23.44 -13.01 14.45
C ILE A 229 23.50 -13.53 15.87
N ARG A 230 22.35 -13.87 16.46
CA ARG A 230 22.28 -14.39 17.84
C ARG A 230 23.06 -15.68 18.00
N ALA A 231 22.85 -16.64 17.10
CA ALA A 231 23.59 -17.92 17.12
C ALA A 231 25.10 -17.74 16.91
N THR A 232 25.52 -16.79 16.05
CA THR A 232 26.95 -16.52 15.80
C THR A 232 27.59 -15.80 16.99
N ALA A 233 26.87 -14.90 17.67
CA ALA A 233 27.36 -14.16 18.82
C ALA A 233 27.62 -15.05 20.06
N GLU A 234 27.01 -16.24 20.13
CA GLU A 234 27.35 -17.24 21.16
C GLU A 234 28.78 -17.80 21.00
N ASP A 235 29.27 -17.87 19.76
CA ASP A 235 30.58 -18.43 19.43
C ASP A 235 31.70 -17.37 19.35
N THR A 236 31.35 -16.16 18.86
CA THR A 236 32.36 -15.13 18.55
C THR A 236 31.80 -13.73 18.62
N HIS A 237 32.67 -12.78 19.02
CA HIS A 237 32.41 -11.33 18.96
C HIS A 237 33.32 -10.62 17.93
N ASP A 238 33.92 -11.37 17.00
CA ASP A 238 34.68 -10.79 15.89
C ASP A 238 33.72 -10.26 14.80
N PRO A 239 33.70 -8.92 14.54
CA PRO A 239 32.83 -8.31 13.56
C PRO A 239 33.06 -8.83 12.12
N VAL A 240 34.30 -9.12 11.75
CA VAL A 240 34.64 -9.67 10.42
C VAL A 240 34.06 -11.06 10.24
N LEU A 241 34.24 -11.91 11.24
CA LEU A 241 33.70 -13.29 11.20
C LEU A 241 32.18 -13.27 11.21
N MET A 242 31.56 -12.36 11.94
CA MET A 242 30.12 -12.17 11.95
C MET A 242 29.61 -11.86 10.54
N LEU A 243 30.15 -10.81 9.90
CA LEU A 243 29.73 -10.43 8.53
C LEU A 243 29.97 -11.56 7.51
N ARG A 244 31.09 -12.30 7.64
CA ARG A 244 31.36 -13.43 6.78
C ARG A 244 30.33 -14.55 6.93
N ARG A 245 29.97 -14.92 8.15
CA ARG A 245 28.93 -15.93 8.41
C ARG A 245 27.54 -15.51 7.92
N LEU A 246 27.19 -14.21 8.09
CA LEU A 246 25.94 -13.68 7.54
C LEU A 246 25.94 -13.68 6.01
N HIS A 247 27.06 -13.33 5.39
CA HIS A 247 27.26 -13.39 3.94
C HIS A 247 27.02 -14.81 3.39
N GLU A 248 27.63 -15.83 4.00
CA GLU A 248 27.46 -17.23 3.61
C GLU A 248 26.01 -17.73 3.73
N ARG A 249 25.20 -17.13 4.61
CA ARG A 249 23.77 -17.44 4.73
C ARG A 249 22.94 -16.88 3.58
N LEU A 250 23.36 -15.76 3.00
CA LEU A 250 22.64 -15.06 1.93
C LEU A 250 23.04 -15.55 0.53
N VAL A 251 24.31 -15.84 0.29
CA VAL A 251 24.83 -16.26 -1.02
C VAL A 251 24.09 -17.49 -1.53
N GLY A 252 23.54 -17.38 -2.75
CA GLY A 252 22.89 -18.46 -3.48
C GLY A 252 21.52 -18.91 -2.93
N ARG A 253 21.02 -18.32 -1.85
CA ARG A 253 19.78 -18.76 -1.18
C ARG A 253 18.60 -17.80 -1.28
N THR A 254 18.85 -16.56 -1.64
CA THR A 254 17.85 -15.47 -1.54
C THR A 254 17.22 -15.05 -2.86
N GLY A 255 17.50 -15.80 -3.95
CA GLY A 255 16.99 -15.42 -5.27
C GLY A 255 17.47 -14.04 -5.76
N GLY A 256 18.65 -13.57 -5.29
CA GLY A 256 19.22 -12.26 -5.61
C GLY A 256 19.00 -11.18 -4.54
N GLY A 257 18.43 -11.52 -3.39
CA GLY A 257 18.36 -10.60 -2.24
C GLY A 257 19.74 -10.38 -1.63
N PHE A 258 20.04 -9.15 -1.24
CA PHE A 258 21.26 -8.74 -0.55
C PHE A 258 20.92 -7.90 0.68
N SER A 259 21.90 -7.67 1.54
CA SER A 259 21.72 -6.82 2.72
C SER A 259 22.97 -5.99 2.95
N THR A 260 22.81 -4.72 3.31
CA THR A 260 23.88 -3.98 3.97
C THR A 260 23.94 -4.39 5.43
N ALA A 261 25.14 -4.42 6.01
CA ALA A 261 25.29 -4.66 7.43
C ALA A 261 26.60 -4.03 7.95
N LEU A 262 26.56 -3.63 9.23
CA LEU A 262 27.72 -3.21 9.99
C LEU A 262 27.72 -3.98 11.31
N ALA A 263 28.86 -4.55 11.66
CA ALA A 263 29.07 -5.21 12.94
C ALA A 263 30.14 -4.47 13.77
N ALA A 264 29.89 -4.26 15.05
CA ALA A 264 30.81 -3.60 15.95
C ALA A 264 30.91 -4.36 17.28
N PHE A 265 32.12 -4.54 17.77
CA PHE A 265 32.40 -5.03 19.11
C PHE A 265 33.01 -3.91 19.94
N ILE A 266 32.43 -3.59 21.08
CA ILE A 266 32.90 -2.64 22.05
C ILE A 266 33.37 -3.42 23.28
N ALA A 267 34.66 -3.42 23.54
CA ALA A 267 35.24 -4.06 24.74
C ALA A 267 35.01 -3.20 26.00
N GLU A 268 35.09 -3.79 27.18
CA GLU A 268 34.91 -3.12 28.47
C GLU A 268 35.83 -1.88 28.64
N ASP A 269 37.06 -1.96 28.13
CA ASP A 269 38.03 -0.86 28.16
C ASP A 269 37.71 0.27 27.18
N GLY A 270 36.69 0.08 26.30
CA GLY A 270 36.26 1.04 25.30
C GLY A 270 36.98 0.91 23.98
N GLN A 271 37.81 -0.11 23.77
CA GLN A 271 38.29 -0.43 22.42
C GLN A 271 37.12 -0.91 21.56
N VAL A 272 37.00 -0.36 20.39
CA VAL A 272 35.93 -0.71 19.43
C VAL A 272 36.53 -1.28 18.16
N THR A 273 36.07 -2.44 17.74
CA THR A 273 36.39 -3.02 16.46
C THR A 273 35.14 -3.01 15.60
N ILE A 274 35.20 -2.44 14.40
CA ILE A 274 34.05 -2.30 13.47
C ILE A 274 34.41 -2.91 12.11
N ALA A 275 33.48 -3.68 11.55
CA ALA A 275 33.55 -4.15 10.18
C ALA A 275 32.26 -3.74 9.43
N ASN A 276 32.39 -3.41 8.14
CA ASN A 276 31.29 -2.91 7.32
C ASN A 276 31.10 -3.77 6.06
N ALA A 277 29.86 -4.00 5.71
CA ALA A 277 29.41 -4.67 4.48
C ALA A 277 28.43 -3.75 3.73
N GLY A 278 28.91 -2.59 3.25
CA GLY A 278 28.13 -1.65 2.45
C GLY A 278 27.05 -0.86 3.20
N HIS A 279 27.06 -0.86 4.54
CA HIS A 279 26.14 -0.06 5.36
C HIS A 279 26.71 1.35 5.57
N LEU A 280 25.86 2.30 6.02
CA LEU A 280 26.29 3.65 6.36
C LEU A 280 27.34 3.63 7.48
N SER A 281 28.37 4.48 7.34
CA SER A 281 29.38 4.67 8.40
C SER A 281 28.76 5.31 9.63
N PRO A 282 29.13 4.87 10.85
CA PRO A 282 28.63 5.48 12.09
C PRO A 282 29.32 6.81 12.37
N TYR A 283 28.75 7.56 13.31
CA TYR A 283 29.34 8.82 13.81
C TYR A 283 29.88 8.62 15.21
N LEU A 284 31.15 9.02 15.42
CA LEU A 284 31.76 9.10 16.74
C LEU A 284 31.91 10.59 17.13
N ASP A 285 31.24 11.01 18.19
CA ASP A 285 31.25 12.40 18.66
C ASP A 285 30.97 13.43 17.53
N GLY A 286 29.97 13.15 16.71
CA GLY A 286 29.59 14.02 15.59
C GLY A 286 30.50 13.95 14.34
N ARG A 287 31.49 13.04 14.32
CA ARG A 287 32.39 12.83 13.18
C ARG A 287 32.15 11.47 12.56
N GLU A 288 32.01 11.43 11.27
CA GLU A 288 31.89 10.17 10.53
C GLU A 288 33.14 9.32 10.72
N VAL A 289 32.95 8.04 11.01
CA VAL A 289 34.03 7.07 11.12
C VAL A 289 34.36 6.54 9.72
N GLU A 290 35.55 6.83 9.22
CA GLU A 290 36.01 6.27 7.96
C GLU A 290 36.22 4.75 8.09
N LEU A 291 35.48 3.98 7.33
CA LEU A 291 35.55 2.51 7.30
C LEU A 291 36.05 2.04 5.93
N PRO A 292 36.75 0.89 5.86
CA PRO A 292 37.09 0.26 4.59
C PRO A 292 35.81 -0.02 3.79
N GLY A 293 35.83 0.30 2.49
CA GLY A 293 34.71 -0.02 1.58
C GLY A 293 34.61 -1.52 1.36
N ALA A 294 33.39 -2.05 1.46
CA ALA A 294 33.11 -3.44 1.16
C ALA A 294 31.74 -3.59 0.50
N LEU A 295 31.56 -4.68 -0.25
CA LEU A 295 30.27 -4.99 -0.88
C LEU A 295 29.26 -5.48 0.16
N PRO A 296 27.96 -5.19 -0.05
CA PRO A 296 26.91 -5.74 0.78
C PRO A 296 26.91 -7.28 0.82
N LEU A 297 26.29 -7.82 1.86
CA LEU A 297 26.16 -9.26 2.07
C LEU A 297 25.33 -9.90 0.94
N GLY A 298 25.78 -11.03 0.42
CA GLY A 298 25.03 -11.85 -0.53
C GLY A 298 25.17 -11.47 -2.01
N ILE A 299 25.91 -10.39 -2.37
CA ILE A 299 26.04 -9.93 -3.77
C ILE A 299 27.00 -10.81 -4.57
N VAL A 300 28.16 -11.17 -4.03
CA VAL A 300 29.21 -11.92 -4.71
C VAL A 300 29.68 -13.11 -3.87
N ASP A 301 30.21 -14.13 -4.51
CA ASP A 301 30.88 -15.22 -3.79
C ASP A 301 32.18 -14.71 -3.15
N GLY A 302 32.44 -15.11 -1.88
CA GLY A 302 33.70 -14.83 -1.19
C GLY A 302 33.87 -13.36 -0.75
N GLY A 303 32.84 -12.75 -0.16
CA GLY A 303 32.92 -11.39 0.38
C GLY A 303 34.11 -11.20 1.36
N GLN A 304 34.92 -10.17 1.11
CA GLN A 304 36.04 -9.79 1.97
C GLN A 304 35.64 -8.57 2.79
N TYR A 305 35.81 -8.70 4.12
CA TYR A 305 35.51 -7.65 5.07
C TYR A 305 36.75 -7.35 5.90
N GLU A 306 36.99 -6.08 6.16
CA GLU A 306 38.12 -5.62 6.96
C GLU A 306 37.62 -4.90 8.20
N ALA A 307 38.35 -5.03 9.31
CA ALA A 307 38.03 -4.36 10.53
C ALA A 307 38.83 -3.06 10.70
N ARG A 308 38.18 -2.07 11.29
CA ARG A 308 38.81 -0.84 11.79
C ARG A 308 38.69 -0.81 13.30
N SER A 309 39.80 -0.45 13.99
CA SER A 309 39.79 -0.22 15.42
C SER A 309 39.74 1.29 15.74
N LEU A 310 39.00 1.65 16.78
CA LEU A 310 38.90 2.99 17.34
C LEU A 310 38.65 2.93 18.84
N GLU A 311 38.68 4.07 19.53
CA GLU A 311 38.46 4.16 20.97
C GLU A 311 37.16 4.93 21.27
N LEU A 312 36.24 4.31 21.96
CA LEU A 312 35.06 4.96 22.57
C LEU A 312 35.44 5.39 24.02
N ARG A 313 35.81 6.64 24.17
CA ARG A 313 36.18 7.21 25.46
C ARG A 313 34.98 7.36 26.38
N ARG A 314 35.21 7.48 27.66
CA ARG A 314 34.14 7.82 28.61
C ARG A 314 33.50 9.16 28.27
N GLY A 315 32.19 9.21 28.17
CA GLY A 315 31.42 10.37 27.70
C GLY A 315 31.35 10.53 26.20
N SER A 316 32.03 9.69 25.42
CA SER A 316 31.90 9.68 23.96
C SER A 316 30.68 8.90 23.53
N ARG A 317 30.09 9.31 22.37
CA ARG A 317 28.89 8.73 21.79
C ARG A 317 29.18 8.18 20.39
N LEU A 318 28.74 6.95 20.16
CA LEU A 318 28.76 6.28 18.85
C LEU A 318 27.33 6.13 18.36
N THR A 319 27.04 6.63 17.16
CA THR A 319 25.69 6.68 16.56
C THR A 319 25.68 5.96 15.22
N PHE A 320 24.73 5.02 15.09
CA PHE A 320 24.48 4.25 13.85
C PHE A 320 23.14 4.68 13.25
N TYR A 321 23.08 4.79 11.93
CA TYR A 321 21.88 5.09 11.16
C TYR A 321 21.64 4.03 10.08
N SER A 322 20.35 3.76 9.77
CA SER A 322 20.01 3.25 8.45
C SER A 322 19.88 4.40 7.45
N ASP A 323 19.86 4.08 6.16
CA ASP A 323 19.75 5.05 5.07
C ASP A 323 18.45 5.88 5.12
N GLY A 324 17.37 5.33 5.71
CA GLY A 324 16.11 6.04 5.89
C GLY A 324 16.21 7.37 6.64
N VAL A 325 17.28 7.61 7.43
CA VAL A 325 17.54 8.93 8.04
C VAL A 325 17.98 9.93 6.99
N VAL A 326 18.98 9.60 6.18
CA VAL A 326 19.57 10.50 5.18
C VAL A 326 18.76 10.59 3.90
N GLU A 327 18.01 9.54 3.57
CA GLU A 327 17.13 9.45 2.42
C GLU A 327 15.69 9.94 2.68
N ALA A 328 15.39 10.39 3.89
CA ALA A 328 14.12 11.05 4.17
C ALA A 328 13.89 12.21 3.21
N GLN A 329 12.72 12.24 2.52
CA GLN A 329 12.48 13.14 1.41
C GLN A 329 11.28 14.06 1.68
N ASN A 330 11.48 15.37 1.57
CA ASN A 330 10.42 16.33 1.73
C ASN A 330 9.48 16.38 0.48
N LYS A 331 8.39 17.15 0.59
CA LYS A 331 7.39 17.30 -0.49
C LYS A 331 7.95 17.86 -1.80
N ASN A 332 9.12 18.51 -1.76
CA ASN A 332 9.78 19.09 -2.91
C ASN A 332 10.79 18.12 -3.55
N GLY A 333 10.96 16.92 -2.99
CA GLY A 333 11.93 15.93 -3.48
C GLY A 333 13.35 16.13 -2.96
N GLU A 334 13.56 17.03 -1.98
CA GLU A 334 14.87 17.25 -1.35
C GLU A 334 15.11 16.17 -0.28
N LEU A 335 16.32 15.59 -0.27
CA LEU A 335 16.74 14.62 0.73
C LEU A 335 17.19 15.32 2.02
N PHE A 336 17.02 14.66 3.16
CA PHE A 336 17.58 15.09 4.44
C PHE A 336 19.10 15.23 4.33
N GLY A 337 19.75 14.22 3.77
CA GLY A 337 21.16 14.25 3.36
C GLY A 337 22.13 14.03 4.51
N PHE A 338 23.38 13.76 4.13
CA PHE A 338 24.46 13.44 5.07
C PHE A 338 24.83 14.62 5.97
N ASP A 339 24.79 15.86 5.47
CA ASP A 339 25.15 17.04 6.27
C ASP A 339 24.21 17.25 7.45
N ARG A 340 22.89 17.12 7.23
CA ARG A 340 21.90 17.20 8.31
C ARG A 340 22.01 16.00 9.25
N GLY A 341 22.20 14.77 8.70
CA GLY A 341 22.45 13.57 9.49
C GLY A 341 23.64 13.75 10.43
N LYS A 342 24.76 14.25 9.93
CA LYS A 342 25.95 14.57 10.71
C LYS A 342 25.65 15.60 11.80
N ALA A 343 24.95 16.68 11.47
CA ALA A 343 24.66 17.77 12.42
C ALA A 343 23.86 17.31 13.64
N ILE A 344 22.97 16.32 13.47
CA ILE A 344 22.10 15.80 14.54
C ILE A 344 22.63 14.51 15.19
N SER A 345 23.80 13.99 14.77
CA SER A 345 24.32 12.68 15.22
C SER A 345 24.63 12.61 16.72
N MET A 346 24.73 13.75 17.39
CA MET A 346 24.91 13.83 18.86
C MET A 346 23.60 13.93 19.65
N GLU A 347 22.45 14.07 18.95
CA GLU A 347 21.15 14.12 19.61
C GLU A 347 20.72 12.71 20.08
N PRO A 348 19.77 12.61 21.03
CA PRO A 348 19.14 11.33 21.38
C PRO A 348 18.50 10.64 20.17
N ALA A 349 18.51 9.29 20.14
CA ALA A 349 17.99 8.49 19.03
C ALA A 349 16.55 8.87 18.65
N ALA A 350 15.70 9.15 19.64
CA ALA A 350 14.31 9.57 19.42
C ALA A 350 14.21 10.89 18.65
N LYS A 351 15.06 11.89 18.98
CA LYS A 351 15.08 13.19 18.30
C LYS A 351 15.57 13.08 16.86
N ILE A 352 16.57 12.21 16.61
CA ILE A 352 17.09 11.96 15.27
C ILE A 352 15.99 11.38 14.38
N VAL A 353 15.29 10.35 14.88
CA VAL A 353 14.15 9.73 14.15
C VAL A 353 13.03 10.74 13.93
N GLU A 354 12.68 11.53 14.95
CA GLU A 354 11.62 12.55 14.84
C GLU A 354 11.97 13.60 13.78
N ALA A 355 13.22 14.05 13.71
CA ALA A 355 13.68 15.01 12.69
C ALA A 355 13.56 14.43 11.27
N ALA A 356 13.98 13.18 11.03
CA ALA A 356 13.86 12.52 9.74
C ALA A 356 12.40 12.28 9.35
N VAL A 357 11.55 11.80 10.26
CA VAL A 357 10.10 11.59 10.03
C VAL A 357 9.40 12.91 9.74
N HIS A 358 9.72 13.98 10.46
CA HIS A 358 9.12 15.29 10.22
C HIS A 358 9.52 15.88 8.85
N PHE A 359 10.74 15.60 8.41
CA PHE A 359 11.22 16.02 7.10
C PHE A 359 10.50 15.26 5.98
N GLY A 360 10.28 13.94 6.13
CA GLY A 360 9.46 13.14 5.22
C GLY A 360 9.98 11.72 5.05
N GLN A 361 9.46 10.79 5.85
CA GLN A 361 9.88 9.39 5.82
C GLN A 361 9.50 8.71 4.49
N SER A 362 10.47 8.10 3.81
CA SER A 362 10.32 7.32 2.58
C SER A 362 10.71 5.85 2.73
N ASP A 363 11.61 5.55 3.69
CA ASP A 363 12.05 4.20 4.02
C ASP A 363 12.08 3.95 5.54
N ASP A 364 12.44 2.73 5.94
CA ASP A 364 12.58 2.35 7.34
C ASP A 364 13.67 3.19 8.01
N ILE A 365 13.45 3.61 9.23
CA ILE A 365 14.41 4.43 9.98
C ILE A 365 14.84 3.67 11.21
N THR A 366 16.12 3.36 11.29
CA THR A 366 16.79 2.78 12.45
C THR A 366 17.88 3.71 12.94
N VAL A 367 17.85 4.03 14.23
CA VAL A 367 18.91 4.78 14.91
C VAL A 367 19.29 4.04 16.18
N VAL A 368 20.58 3.81 16.36
CA VAL A 368 21.16 3.26 17.59
C VAL A 368 22.24 4.21 18.08
N THR A 369 22.14 4.65 19.33
CA THR A 369 23.17 5.47 19.97
C THR A 369 23.72 4.76 21.20
N ILE A 370 25.04 4.79 21.37
CA ILE A 370 25.74 4.15 22.46
C ILE A 370 26.69 5.19 23.05
N GLU A 371 26.47 5.55 24.31
CA GLU A 371 27.34 6.43 25.06
C GLU A 371 28.04 5.64 26.18
N ARG A 372 29.37 5.70 26.23
CA ARG A 372 30.13 5.10 27.32
C ARG A 372 30.07 6.01 28.54
N LEU A 373 29.42 5.55 29.62
CA LEU A 373 29.16 6.35 30.80
C LEU A 373 30.47 6.73 31.52
N SER A 374 30.51 7.96 32.06
CA SER A 374 31.53 8.38 32.99
C SER A 374 31.32 7.67 34.33
N SER A 375 32.38 7.52 35.14
CA SER A 375 32.27 6.87 36.46
C SER A 375 31.26 7.53 37.40
N ILE A 376 30.99 8.82 37.22
CA ILE A 376 29.99 9.59 37.98
C ILE A 376 28.55 9.22 37.54
N SER A 377 28.32 9.07 36.26
CA SER A 377 26.98 8.74 35.73
C SER A 377 26.59 7.27 35.98
N ALA A 378 27.56 6.35 36.07
CA ALA A 378 27.32 4.95 36.38
C ALA A 378 26.77 4.74 37.81
N VAL A 379 27.17 5.55 38.75
CA VAL A 379 26.67 5.50 40.15
C VAL A 379 25.23 6.02 40.24
N ALA A 380 24.88 7.06 39.48
CA ALA A 380 23.52 7.61 39.44
C ALA A 380 22.52 6.64 38.78
N ALA A 381 22.91 5.97 37.70
CA ALA A 381 22.05 5.01 37.01
C ALA A 381 21.73 3.74 37.84
N ILE A 382 22.62 3.37 38.78
CA ILE A 382 22.37 2.25 39.70
C ILE A 382 21.42 2.68 40.85
N GLN A 383 21.41 3.97 41.24
CA GLN A 383 20.52 4.49 42.29
C GLN A 383 19.07 4.69 41.84
N ASP A 384 18.84 4.91 40.52
CA ASP A 384 17.50 5.10 39.93
C ASP A 384 16.86 3.80 39.43
N ALA A 385 17.53 2.66 39.54
CA ALA A 385 16.93 1.37 39.19
C ALA A 385 15.83 1.02 40.24
N PRO A 386 14.57 0.77 39.81
CA PRO A 386 13.52 0.42 40.76
C PRO A 386 13.88 -0.89 41.46
N MET A 387 14.00 -0.84 42.80
CA MET A 387 14.14 -2.04 43.61
C MET A 387 12.94 -2.95 43.39
N LEU A 388 13.15 -4.08 42.68
CA LEU A 388 12.19 -5.15 42.63
C LEU A 388 11.93 -5.65 44.04
N ALA A 389 10.74 -5.38 44.58
CA ALA A 389 10.29 -5.93 45.87
C ALA A 389 10.30 -7.46 45.77
N PRO A 390 10.81 -8.17 46.77
CA PRO A 390 10.75 -9.62 46.79
C PRO A 390 9.31 -10.10 46.88
N ALA A 391 8.96 -11.08 46.04
CA ALA A 391 7.65 -11.75 45.99
C ALA A 391 7.39 -12.58 47.22
#